data_d5c2ba55b4fb48834c71afc6110f0318
#
_entry.id   d5c2ba55b4fb48834c71afc6110f0318
#
_cell.length_a   1.000
_cell.length_b   1.000
_cell.length_c   1.000
_cell.angle_alpha   90.00
_cell.angle_beta   90.00
_cell.angle_gamma   90.00
#
_symmetry.space_group_name_H-M   'P 1'
#
loop_
_entity.id
_entity.type
_entity.pdbx_description
1 polymer ?
#
loop_
_entity_poly.entity_id
_entity_poly.type
_entity_poly.pdbx_seq_one_letter_code
_entity_poly.pdbx_strand_id
1 'polypeptide(L)'
;MLKVENLHFRYSRTGDPVLHGTSLELKQGEIGILLGKNGSGKTTLFKNILGIEKPESGNVLFDGENLAKMKRRERARRIAYVPQDIQFGALTVFDSILMGRVSYFGLKASHEDYVAVEKILRDMKLESYAQRNVEE
;
A
#
# COMPACT_ATOMS: atom_id res chain seq x y z
N MET A 1 -8.29 -1.72 -12.65
CA MET A 1 -8.27 -0.27 -12.94
C MET A 1 -8.39 0.50 -11.64
N LEU A 2 -7.48 1.43 -11.38
CA LEU A 2 -7.57 2.37 -10.24
C LEU A 2 -8.12 3.71 -10.76
N LYS A 3 -9.13 4.25 -10.08
CA LYS A 3 -9.72 5.55 -10.40
C LYS A 3 -9.88 6.39 -9.14
N VAL A 4 -9.40 7.61 -9.18
CA VAL A 4 -9.59 8.64 -8.16
C VAL A 4 -10.51 9.70 -8.73
N GLU A 5 -11.58 10.05 -8.03
CA GLU A 5 -12.61 10.96 -8.49
C GLU A 5 -12.80 12.11 -7.52
N ASN A 6 -12.47 13.31 -7.96
CA ASN A 6 -12.73 14.58 -7.26
C ASN A 6 -12.35 14.53 -5.77
N LEU A 7 -11.13 14.06 -5.46
CA LEU A 7 -10.67 13.80 -4.11
C LEU A 7 -10.25 15.09 -3.42
N HIS A 8 -10.90 15.41 -2.30
CA HIS A 8 -10.59 16.54 -1.44
C HIS A 8 -10.10 16.05 -0.08
N PHE A 9 -9.05 16.65 0.43
CA PHE A 9 -8.49 16.28 1.72
C PHE A 9 -7.78 17.46 2.40
N ARG A 10 -7.94 17.54 3.74
CA ARG A 10 -7.13 18.37 4.65
C ARG A 10 -6.83 17.58 5.93
N TYR A 11 -5.73 17.91 6.58
CA TYR A 11 -5.32 17.25 7.83
C TYR A 11 -6.09 17.73 9.07
N SER A 12 -6.59 18.96 9.05
CA SER A 12 -7.41 19.52 10.15
C SER A 12 -8.57 20.31 9.57
N ARG A 13 -9.65 20.44 10.36
CA ARG A 13 -10.86 21.18 9.94
C ARG A 13 -10.60 22.65 9.60
N THR A 14 -9.60 23.25 10.23
CA THR A 14 -9.22 24.67 10.06
C THR A 14 -7.98 24.84 9.19
N GLY A 15 -7.34 23.74 8.76
CA GLY A 15 -6.15 23.79 7.93
C GLY A 15 -6.46 23.98 6.44
N ASP A 16 -5.45 24.39 5.70
CA ASP A 16 -5.58 24.50 4.25
C ASP A 16 -5.81 23.14 3.60
N PRO A 17 -6.65 23.06 2.58
CA PRO A 17 -6.81 21.86 1.79
C PRO A 17 -5.47 21.43 1.17
N VAL A 18 -5.18 20.14 1.16
CA VAL A 18 -3.99 19.55 0.54
C VAL A 18 -4.32 18.92 -0.81
N LEU A 19 -5.53 18.35 -0.94
CA LEU A 19 -6.06 17.85 -2.19
C LEU A 19 -7.30 18.69 -2.56
N HIS A 20 -7.33 19.20 -3.79
CA HIS A 20 -8.31 20.16 -4.27
C HIS A 20 -9.13 19.59 -5.44
N GLY A 21 -9.78 18.44 -5.25
CA GLY A 21 -10.54 17.80 -6.31
C GLY A 21 -9.66 16.98 -7.27
N THR A 22 -8.64 16.33 -6.73
CA THR A 22 -7.70 15.51 -7.50
C THR A 22 -8.43 14.35 -8.16
N SER A 23 -8.22 14.17 -9.47
CA SER A 23 -8.75 13.06 -10.24
C SER A 23 -7.66 12.44 -11.09
N LEU A 24 -7.64 11.10 -11.16
CA LEU A 24 -6.74 10.34 -12.04
C LEU A 24 -7.35 8.97 -12.34
N GLU A 25 -6.90 8.38 -13.40
CA GLU A 25 -7.23 7.01 -13.78
C GLU A 25 -5.96 6.27 -14.18
N LEU A 26 -5.82 5.02 -13.75
CA LEU A 26 -4.74 4.12 -14.10
C LEU A 26 -5.33 2.78 -14.49
N LYS A 27 -5.13 2.38 -15.73
CA LYS A 27 -5.62 1.11 -16.28
C LYS A 27 -4.69 -0.05 -15.91
N GLN A 28 -5.17 -1.25 -16.09
CA GLN A 28 -4.35 -2.44 -15.90
C GLN A 28 -3.17 -2.46 -16.88
N GLY A 29 -1.97 -2.76 -16.38
CA GLY A 29 -0.73 -2.77 -17.16
C GLY A 29 -0.09 -1.41 -17.37
N GLU A 30 -0.70 -0.32 -16.92
CA GLU A 30 -0.11 1.02 -17.01
C GLU A 30 0.78 1.34 -15.80
N ILE A 31 1.80 2.16 -16.02
CA ILE A 31 2.64 2.75 -14.99
C ILE A 31 2.30 4.24 -14.91
N GLY A 32 1.81 4.71 -13.77
CA GLY A 32 1.54 6.11 -13.50
C GLY A 32 2.71 6.76 -12.75
N ILE A 33 3.13 7.96 -13.20
CA ILE A 33 4.15 8.76 -12.51
C ILE A 33 3.52 10.05 -12.00
N LEU A 34 3.62 10.26 -10.67
CA LEU A 34 3.12 11.47 -10.02
C LEU A 34 4.28 12.44 -9.78
N LEU A 35 4.33 13.52 -10.56
CA LEU A 35 5.36 14.55 -10.48
C LEU A 35 4.83 15.79 -9.72
N GLY A 36 5.71 16.46 -9.00
CA GLY A 36 5.38 17.68 -8.27
C GLY A 36 6.44 18.04 -7.23
N LYS A 37 6.44 19.30 -6.80
CA LYS A 37 7.33 19.81 -5.75
C LYS A 37 7.13 19.09 -4.43
N ASN A 38 8.10 19.17 -3.53
CA ASN A 38 7.92 18.69 -2.15
C ASN A 38 6.77 19.48 -1.50
N GLY A 39 5.94 18.80 -0.73
CA GLY A 39 4.74 19.42 -0.13
C GLY A 39 3.51 19.53 -1.04
N SER A 40 3.57 19.14 -2.33
CA SER A 40 2.44 19.23 -3.25
C SER A 40 1.31 18.21 -3.06
N GLY A 41 1.34 17.43 -1.97
CA GLY A 41 0.27 16.48 -1.64
C GLY A 41 0.44 15.07 -2.23
N LYS A 42 1.56 14.73 -2.88
CA LYS A 42 1.78 13.39 -3.47
C LYS A 42 1.62 12.26 -2.45
N THR A 43 2.32 12.35 -1.32
CA THR A 43 2.22 11.37 -0.23
C THR A 43 0.81 11.34 0.37
N THR A 44 0.16 12.48 0.46
CA THR A 44 -1.21 12.60 0.94
C THR A 44 -2.19 11.89 0.00
N LEU A 45 -2.01 12.04 -1.30
CA LEU A 45 -2.80 11.32 -2.29
C LEU A 45 -2.63 9.79 -2.13
N PHE A 46 -1.40 9.30 -2.02
CA PHE A 46 -1.16 7.87 -1.76
C PHE A 46 -1.80 7.39 -0.45
N LYS A 47 -1.68 8.16 0.64
CA LYS A 47 -2.33 7.81 1.92
C LYS A 47 -3.86 7.72 1.80
N ASN A 48 -4.49 8.58 1.00
CA ASN A 48 -5.92 8.50 0.71
C ASN A 48 -6.26 7.29 -0.15
N ILE A 49 -5.49 6.98 -1.20
CA ILE A 49 -5.67 5.78 -2.03
C ILE A 49 -5.56 4.52 -1.18
N LEU A 50 -4.57 4.45 -0.29
CA LEU A 50 -4.37 3.33 0.62
C LEU A 50 -5.45 3.27 1.73
N GLY A 51 -6.21 4.36 1.94
CA GLY A 51 -7.18 4.53 3.01
C GLY A 51 -6.54 4.56 4.39
N ILE A 52 -5.30 5.02 4.48
CA ILE A 52 -4.63 5.42 5.73
C ILE A 52 -5.29 6.70 6.22
N GLU A 53 -5.49 7.65 5.30
CA GLU A 53 -6.25 8.87 5.53
C GLU A 53 -7.63 8.79 4.86
N LYS A 54 -8.64 9.39 5.49
CA LYS A 54 -10.00 9.43 4.96
C LYS A 54 -10.24 10.76 4.26
N PRO A 55 -10.60 10.78 2.97
CA PRO A 55 -10.89 12.02 2.26
C PRO A 55 -12.15 12.72 2.83
N GLU A 56 -12.23 14.04 2.68
CA GLU A 56 -13.43 14.83 2.99
C GLU A 56 -14.55 14.53 2.00
N SER A 57 -14.16 14.43 0.72
CA SER A 57 -15.09 14.10 -0.36
C SER A 57 -14.33 13.46 -1.53
N GLY A 58 -15.07 12.94 -2.48
CA GLY A 58 -14.54 12.18 -3.61
C GLY A 58 -14.46 10.69 -3.31
N ASN A 59 -14.01 9.92 -4.30
CA ASN A 59 -13.94 8.47 -4.23
C ASN A 59 -12.62 7.95 -4.75
N VAL A 60 -12.20 6.81 -4.19
CA VAL A 60 -11.14 5.98 -4.77
C VAL A 60 -11.76 4.63 -5.11
N LEU A 61 -11.73 4.27 -6.37
CA LEU A 61 -12.30 3.03 -6.90
C LEU A 61 -11.19 2.11 -7.38
N PHE A 62 -11.28 0.84 -7.04
CA PHE A 62 -10.44 -0.22 -7.58
C PHE A 62 -11.33 -1.29 -8.23
N ASP A 63 -11.18 -1.47 -9.53
CA ASP A 63 -12.04 -2.34 -10.36
C ASP A 63 -13.54 -2.06 -10.16
N GLY A 64 -13.90 -0.78 -10.05
CA GLY A 64 -15.29 -0.33 -9.85
C GLY A 64 -15.76 -0.34 -8.39
N GLU A 65 -15.02 -0.95 -7.47
CA GLU A 65 -15.38 -1.03 -6.06
C GLU A 65 -14.75 0.12 -5.26
N ASN A 66 -15.54 0.80 -4.42
CA ASN A 66 -15.03 1.92 -3.61
C ASN A 66 -14.17 1.40 -2.45
N LEU A 67 -12.89 1.76 -2.45
CA LEU A 67 -11.92 1.33 -1.44
C LEU A 67 -12.29 1.75 -0.01
N ALA A 68 -13.01 2.86 0.16
CA ALA A 68 -13.46 3.30 1.49
C ALA A 68 -14.50 2.35 2.11
N LYS A 69 -15.22 1.59 1.29
CA LYS A 69 -16.22 0.61 1.73
C LYS A 69 -15.62 -0.77 2.01
N MET A 70 -14.39 -1.03 1.55
CA MET A 70 -13.71 -2.30 1.76
C MET A 70 -13.16 -2.41 3.19
N LYS A 71 -13.18 -3.61 3.75
CA LYS A 71 -12.47 -3.92 4.99
C LYS A 71 -10.96 -3.74 4.76
N ARG A 72 -10.23 -3.28 5.79
CA ARG A 72 -8.77 -3.05 5.72
C ARG A 72 -8.01 -4.26 5.16
N ARG A 73 -8.38 -5.46 5.60
CA ARG A 73 -7.76 -6.72 5.19
C ARG A 73 -7.98 -7.03 3.70
N GLU A 74 -9.16 -6.76 3.19
CA GLU A 74 -9.48 -6.95 1.78
C GLU A 74 -8.71 -5.97 0.90
N ARG A 75 -8.66 -4.70 1.29
CA ARG A 75 -7.89 -3.67 0.60
C ARG A 75 -6.38 -3.98 0.58
N ALA A 76 -5.82 -4.47 1.70
CA ALA A 76 -4.42 -4.88 1.79
C ALA A 76 -4.04 -6.07 0.89
N ARG A 77 -5.01 -6.85 0.42
CA ARG A 77 -4.78 -7.92 -0.57
C ARG A 77 -4.76 -7.41 -2.01
N ARG A 78 -5.29 -6.20 -2.24
CA ARG A 78 -5.42 -5.63 -3.59
C ARG A 78 -4.37 -4.57 -3.89
N ILE A 79 -3.84 -3.89 -2.86
CA ILE A 79 -2.90 -2.78 -3.01
C ILE A 79 -1.70 -3.03 -2.10
N ALA A 80 -0.51 -3.03 -2.70
CA ALA A 80 0.75 -2.98 -1.98
C ALA A 80 1.31 -1.55 -2.01
N TYR A 81 2.02 -1.18 -0.96
CA TYR A 81 2.67 0.11 -0.85
C TYR A 81 4.12 -0.06 -0.39
N VAL A 82 5.03 0.58 -1.10
CA VAL A 82 6.43 0.69 -0.71
C VAL A 82 6.67 2.14 -0.29
N PRO A 83 6.86 2.42 1.01
CA PRO A 83 7.17 3.77 1.48
C PRO A 83 8.57 4.19 1.07
N GLN A 84 8.84 5.49 1.15
CA GLN A 84 10.17 6.04 0.85
C GLN A 84 11.20 5.59 1.89
N ASP A 85 10.81 5.59 3.17
CA ASP A 85 11.64 5.14 4.28
C ASP A 85 10.99 3.90 4.90
N ILE A 86 11.70 2.78 4.88
CA ILE A 86 11.24 1.52 5.45
C ILE A 86 12.17 1.19 6.60
N GLN A 87 11.60 1.01 7.80
CA GLN A 87 12.31 0.48 8.96
C GLN A 87 11.75 -0.90 9.26
N PHE A 88 12.57 -1.92 9.09
CA PHE A 88 12.18 -3.30 9.33
C PHE A 88 12.43 -3.74 10.79
N GLY A 89 13.22 -2.96 11.54
CA GLY A 89 13.65 -3.36 12.88
C GLY A 89 14.48 -4.65 12.83
N ALA A 90 14.38 -5.47 13.86
CA ALA A 90 15.12 -6.72 13.98
C ALA A 90 14.46 -7.91 13.24
N LEU A 91 13.78 -7.68 12.12
CA LEU A 91 13.18 -8.74 11.33
C LEU A 91 14.20 -9.41 10.40
N THR A 92 14.07 -10.73 10.25
CA THR A 92 14.78 -11.44 9.19
C THR A 92 14.17 -11.13 7.82
N VAL A 93 14.89 -11.42 6.75
CA VAL A 93 14.36 -11.33 5.38
C VAL A 93 13.11 -12.21 5.25
N PHE A 94 13.13 -13.42 5.81
CA PHE A 94 11.98 -14.32 5.83
C PHE A 94 10.77 -13.69 6.52
N ASP A 95 10.94 -13.16 7.73
CA ASP A 95 9.86 -12.55 8.50
C ASP A 95 9.29 -11.30 7.81
N SER A 96 10.15 -10.50 7.18
CA SER A 96 9.73 -9.31 6.44
C SER A 96 8.83 -9.66 5.25
N ILE A 97 9.17 -10.73 4.51
CA ILE A 97 8.31 -11.22 3.42
C ILE A 97 7.02 -11.82 3.99
N LEU A 98 7.11 -12.57 5.10
CA LEU A 98 5.95 -13.15 5.77
C LEU A 98 4.97 -12.08 6.26
N MET A 99 5.47 -10.93 6.74
CA MET A 99 4.65 -9.77 7.12
C MET A 99 3.77 -9.28 5.96
N GLY A 100 4.23 -9.35 4.72
CA GLY A 100 3.43 -9.07 3.53
C GLY A 100 2.19 -9.97 3.39
N ARG A 101 2.20 -11.15 4.03
CA ARG A 101 1.09 -12.12 4.03
C ARG A 101 0.07 -11.91 5.17
N VAL A 102 0.28 -10.96 6.09
CA VAL A 102 -0.58 -10.75 7.28
C VAL A 102 -2.06 -10.60 6.91
N SER A 103 -2.37 -10.00 5.75
CA SER A 103 -3.75 -9.89 5.28
C SER A 103 -4.41 -11.24 4.94
N TYR A 104 -3.64 -12.31 4.79
CA TYR A 104 -4.10 -13.68 4.51
C TYR A 104 -4.18 -14.55 5.76
N PHE A 105 -3.50 -14.21 6.85
CA PHE A 105 -3.49 -15.01 8.07
C PHE A 105 -4.88 -15.23 8.66
N GLY A 106 -5.09 -16.39 9.25
CA GLY A 106 -6.16 -16.64 10.21
C GLY A 106 -5.80 -16.09 11.60
N LEU A 107 -5.74 -16.95 12.60
CA LEU A 107 -5.20 -16.62 13.93
C LEU A 107 -3.67 -16.57 13.91
N LYS A 108 -3.04 -17.27 12.99
CA LYS A 108 -1.59 -17.34 12.76
C LYS A 108 -1.32 -17.62 11.27
N ALA A 109 -0.06 -17.49 10.86
CA ALA A 109 0.37 -17.91 9.54
C ALA A 109 0.09 -19.41 9.33
N SER A 110 -0.38 -19.75 8.13
CA SER A 110 -0.67 -21.12 7.71
C SER A 110 0.53 -21.71 6.96
N HIS A 111 0.51 -23.03 6.72
CA HIS A 111 1.52 -23.67 5.86
C HIS A 111 1.59 -23.04 4.47
N GLU A 112 0.45 -22.67 3.89
CA GLU A 112 0.40 -21.99 2.59
C GLU A 112 1.12 -20.64 2.59
N ASP A 113 1.09 -19.91 3.70
CA ASP A 113 1.81 -18.64 3.83
C ASP A 113 3.32 -18.86 3.82
N TYR A 114 3.82 -19.89 4.50
CA TYR A 114 5.23 -20.27 4.48
C TYR A 114 5.68 -20.72 3.09
N VAL A 115 4.92 -21.57 2.41
CA VAL A 115 5.20 -22.00 1.03
C VAL A 115 5.26 -20.79 0.07
N ALA A 116 4.36 -19.82 0.25
CA ALA A 116 4.38 -18.60 -0.56
C ALA A 116 5.64 -17.76 -0.33
N VAL A 117 6.11 -17.64 0.92
CA VAL A 117 7.36 -16.95 1.26
C VAL A 117 8.56 -17.64 0.66
N GLU A 118 8.65 -18.97 0.79
CA GLU A 118 9.74 -19.77 0.20
C GLU A 118 9.79 -19.63 -1.34
N LYS A 119 8.63 -19.58 -1.98
CA LYS A 119 8.55 -19.31 -3.41
C LYS A 119 9.12 -17.95 -3.76
N ILE A 120 8.74 -16.87 -3.03
CA ILE A 120 9.24 -15.52 -3.27
C ILE A 120 10.76 -15.48 -3.07
N LEU A 121 11.28 -16.10 -2.00
CA LEU A 121 12.72 -16.17 -1.75
C LEU A 121 13.46 -16.80 -2.94
N ARG A 122 12.97 -17.91 -3.49
CA ARG A 122 13.54 -18.55 -4.68
C ARG A 122 13.46 -17.67 -5.92
N ASP A 123 12.28 -17.11 -6.20
CA ASP A 123 12.05 -16.27 -7.38
C ASP A 123 12.97 -15.04 -7.39
N MET A 124 13.28 -14.51 -6.18
CA MET A 124 14.17 -13.36 -5.98
C MET A 124 15.64 -13.74 -5.72
N LYS A 125 15.98 -15.04 -5.66
CA LYS A 125 17.33 -15.57 -5.33
C LYS A 125 17.84 -15.09 -3.95
N LEU A 126 16.96 -15.07 -2.98
CA LEU A 126 17.22 -14.59 -1.60
C LEU A 126 17.30 -15.74 -0.58
N GLU A 127 17.30 -17.01 -0.98
CA GLU A 127 17.25 -18.15 -0.06
C GLU A 127 18.40 -18.14 0.96
N SER A 128 19.62 -17.80 0.51
CA SER A 128 20.80 -17.74 1.38
C SER A 128 20.76 -16.60 2.38
N TYR A 129 19.87 -15.61 2.19
CA TYR A 129 19.69 -14.45 3.06
C TYR A 129 18.48 -14.59 3.98
N ALA A 130 17.67 -15.64 3.85
CA ALA A 130 16.38 -15.77 4.52
C ALA A 130 16.42 -15.52 6.03
N GLN A 131 17.47 -15.98 6.70
CA GLN A 131 17.66 -15.85 8.14
C GLN A 131 18.51 -14.62 8.56
N ARG A 132 18.99 -13.84 7.61
CA ARG A 132 19.73 -12.61 7.94
C ARG A 132 18.77 -11.49 8.33
N ASN A 133 19.23 -10.60 9.19
CA ASN A 133 18.48 -9.37 9.47
C ASN A 133 18.42 -8.50 8.19
N VAL A 134 17.28 -7.85 7.94
CA VAL A 134 17.09 -7.01 6.76
C VAL A 134 17.99 -5.77 6.76
N GLU A 135 18.44 -5.33 7.94
CA GLU A 135 19.30 -4.15 8.10
C GLU A 135 20.80 -4.46 7.99
N GLU A 136 21.20 -5.75 7.83
CA GLU A 136 22.59 -6.18 7.58
C GLU A 136 22.91 -6.22 6.07
#